data_a3272c96f824d604595b839b8457ee70
#
_entry.id   a3272c96f824d604595b839b8457ee70
#
_cell.length_a   1.000
_cell.length_b   1.000
_cell.length_c   1.000
_cell.angle_alpha   90.00
_cell.angle_beta   90.00
_cell.angle_gamma   90.00
#
_symmetry.space_group_name_H-M   'P 1'
#
loop_
_entity.id
_entity.type
_entity.pdbx_description
1 polymer ?
#
loop_
_entity_poly.entity_id
_entity_poly.type
_entity_poly.pdbx_seq_one_letter_code
_entity_poly.pdbx_strand_id
1 'polypeptide(L)'
;KAVVFILFTTITVYLLGIMLERIQNGADAYLAQNKQVLSREEKKSYKNKIKHKKRIYLVIALLLNFGMLAAIKYSGFAISGANYILRAVGTQKQFSLFTIVAPIGISFFTFQAISYIIDIYQGKYACEKNFFKFALFVSFFPQIMQGPIGRYNRLAPTLFEGNDYSLKNIQFGIQRIGWGIFKKLII
;
A
#
# COMPACT_ATOMS: atom_id res chain seq x y z
N LYS A 1 -15.77 -11.77 -4.24
CA LYS A 1 -14.51 -11.74 -5.03
C LYS A 1 -13.68 -10.49 -4.72
N ALA A 2 -14.26 -9.26 -4.69
CA ALA A 2 -13.52 -8.02 -4.38
C ALA A 2 -12.82 -8.06 -3.02
N VAL A 3 -13.48 -8.59 -1.99
CA VAL A 3 -12.96 -8.69 -0.62
C VAL A 3 -11.65 -9.48 -0.54
N VAL A 4 -11.48 -10.51 -1.38
CA VAL A 4 -10.26 -11.33 -1.41
C VAL A 4 -9.03 -10.49 -1.76
N PHE A 5 -9.15 -9.56 -2.71
CA PHE A 5 -8.05 -8.70 -3.13
C PHE A 5 -7.67 -7.68 -2.04
N ILE A 6 -8.68 -7.10 -1.37
CA ILE A 6 -8.43 -6.19 -0.24
C ILE A 6 -7.74 -6.96 0.90
N LEU A 7 -8.23 -8.16 1.23
CA LEU A 7 -7.62 -9.01 2.27
C LEU A 7 -6.18 -9.39 1.91
N PHE A 8 -5.92 -9.80 0.67
CA PHE A 8 -4.57 -10.13 0.21
C PHE A 8 -3.62 -8.95 0.38
N THR A 9 -4.00 -7.76 -0.12
CA THR A 9 -3.19 -6.54 0.02
C THR A 9 -2.98 -6.18 1.49
N THR A 10 -4.04 -6.23 2.30
CA THR A 10 -3.97 -5.91 3.73
C THR A 10 -3.04 -6.86 4.47
N ILE A 11 -3.20 -8.17 4.28
CA ILE A 11 -2.39 -9.18 4.96
C ILE A 11 -0.92 -9.09 4.55
N THR A 12 -0.64 -9.01 3.25
CA THR A 12 0.74 -8.95 2.74
C THR A 12 1.48 -7.70 3.24
N VAL A 13 0.85 -6.53 3.15
CA VAL A 13 1.46 -5.28 3.59
C VAL A 13 1.60 -5.22 5.11
N TYR A 14 0.61 -5.71 5.86
CA TYR A 14 0.66 -5.78 7.31
C TYR A 14 1.81 -6.65 7.82
N LEU A 15 1.92 -7.89 7.31
CA LEU A 15 2.97 -8.81 7.73
C LEU A 15 4.37 -8.30 7.38
N LEU A 16 4.54 -7.78 6.16
CA LEU A 16 5.82 -7.22 5.73
C LEU A 16 6.16 -5.92 6.45
N GLY A 17 5.17 -5.12 6.82
CA GLY A 17 5.33 -3.93 7.67
C GLY A 17 5.87 -4.28 9.06
N ILE A 18 5.28 -5.29 9.73
CA ILE A 18 5.77 -5.79 11.02
C ILE A 18 7.21 -6.33 10.90
N MET A 19 7.52 -7.05 9.80
CA MET A 19 8.88 -7.56 9.58
C MET A 19 9.90 -6.42 9.42
N LEU A 20 9.53 -5.37 8.68
CA LEU A 20 10.39 -4.18 8.52
C LEU A 20 10.66 -3.49 9.86
N GLU A 21 9.64 -3.31 10.69
CA GLU A 21 9.78 -2.73 12.02
C GLU A 21 10.64 -3.59 12.93
N ARG A 22 10.43 -4.91 12.96
CA ARG A 22 11.25 -5.84 13.76
C ARG A 22 12.74 -5.77 13.37
N ILE A 23 13.03 -5.71 12.06
CA ILE A 23 14.40 -5.57 11.57
C ILE A 23 15.00 -4.25 12.02
N GLN A 24 14.24 -3.15 11.96
CA GLN A 24 14.68 -1.83 12.41
C GLN A 24 14.94 -1.81 13.91
N ASN A 25 13.99 -2.25 14.72
CA ASN A 25 14.09 -2.26 16.17
C ASN A 25 15.23 -3.16 16.66
N GLY A 26 15.42 -4.32 16.05
CA GLY A 26 16.55 -5.20 16.33
C GLY A 26 17.90 -4.56 15.99
N ALA A 27 17.97 -3.82 14.89
CA ALA A 27 19.18 -3.10 14.49
C ALA A 27 19.48 -1.94 15.45
N ASP A 28 18.46 -1.19 15.85
CA ASP A 28 18.62 -0.06 16.77
C ASP A 28 19.03 -0.54 18.18
N ALA A 29 18.44 -1.65 18.66
CA ALA A 29 18.84 -2.29 19.92
C ALA A 29 20.30 -2.76 19.91
N TYR A 30 20.72 -3.44 18.82
CA TYR A 30 22.11 -3.88 18.66
C TYR A 30 23.09 -2.71 18.65
N LEU A 31 22.78 -1.63 17.92
CA LEU A 31 23.63 -0.44 17.85
C LEU A 31 23.67 0.32 19.19
N ALA A 32 22.58 0.29 19.95
CA ALA A 32 22.54 0.90 21.30
C ALA A 32 23.43 0.14 22.28
N GLN A 33 23.34 -1.21 22.30
CA GLN A 33 24.15 -2.06 23.19
C GLN A 33 25.65 -1.98 22.89
N ASN A 34 26.02 -1.88 21.60
CA ASN A 34 27.41 -1.89 21.19
C ASN A 34 27.94 -0.48 20.84
N LYS A 35 27.32 0.57 21.38
CA LYS A 35 27.64 1.96 21.03
C LYS A 35 29.09 2.34 21.31
N GLN A 36 29.68 1.78 22.36
CA GLN A 36 31.05 2.08 22.79
C GLN A 36 32.12 1.18 22.12
N VAL A 37 31.73 -0.03 21.70
CA VAL A 37 32.63 -1.07 21.18
C VAL A 37 32.84 -0.96 19.67
N LEU A 38 31.79 -0.59 18.92
CA LEU A 38 31.81 -0.54 17.46
C LEU A 38 32.50 0.73 16.94
N SER A 39 33.42 0.55 15.98
CA SER A 39 34.00 1.65 15.23
C SER A 39 32.97 2.36 14.35
N ARG A 40 33.33 3.54 13.86
CA ARG A 40 32.46 4.32 12.95
C ARG A 40 32.20 3.58 11.64
N GLU A 41 33.17 2.86 11.14
CA GLU A 41 33.07 2.09 9.89
C GLU A 41 32.20 0.85 10.05
N GLU A 42 32.35 0.13 11.17
CA GLU A 42 31.52 -1.02 11.48
C GLU A 42 30.05 -0.66 11.64
N LYS A 43 29.75 0.46 12.32
CA LYS A 43 28.38 1.00 12.44
C LYS A 43 27.78 1.31 11.06
N LYS A 44 28.57 1.90 10.16
CA LYS A 44 28.13 2.23 8.79
C LYS A 44 27.88 0.98 7.96
N SER A 45 28.80 0.01 8.03
CA SER A 45 28.66 -1.29 7.36
C SER A 45 27.42 -2.04 7.81
N TYR A 46 27.20 -2.11 9.15
CA TYR A 46 26.03 -2.75 9.71
C TYR A 46 24.71 -2.07 9.27
N LYS A 47 24.65 -0.73 9.35
CA LYS A 47 23.48 0.02 8.85
C LYS A 47 23.21 -0.25 7.38
N ASN A 48 24.24 -0.37 6.54
CA ASN A 48 24.08 -0.68 5.12
C ASN A 48 23.53 -2.10 4.91
N LYS A 49 23.99 -3.09 5.69
CA LYS A 49 23.44 -4.46 5.65
C LYS A 49 21.97 -4.48 6.03
N ILE A 50 21.58 -3.77 7.08
CA ILE A 50 20.18 -3.67 7.52
C ILE A 50 19.33 -2.96 6.47
N LYS A 51 19.82 -1.87 5.89
CA LYS A 51 19.13 -1.15 4.81
C LYS A 51 18.91 -2.05 3.59
N HIS A 52 19.90 -2.86 3.21
CA HIS A 52 19.75 -3.82 2.12
C HIS A 52 18.69 -4.88 2.45
N LYS A 53 18.74 -5.47 3.65
CA LYS A 53 17.72 -6.42 4.12
C LYS A 53 16.31 -5.82 4.09
N LYS A 54 16.12 -4.63 4.63
CA LYS A 54 14.84 -3.91 4.58
C LYS A 54 14.36 -3.67 3.14
N ARG A 55 15.28 -3.31 2.24
CA ARG A 55 14.97 -3.09 0.82
C ARG A 55 14.41 -4.35 0.15
N ILE A 56 14.94 -5.54 0.46
CA ILE A 56 14.42 -6.80 -0.08
C ILE A 56 12.95 -6.99 0.33
N TYR A 57 12.61 -6.82 1.60
CA TYR A 57 11.22 -6.94 2.07
C TYR A 57 10.28 -5.91 1.42
N LEU A 58 10.76 -4.67 1.24
CA LEU A 58 10.01 -3.65 0.52
C LEU A 58 9.75 -4.07 -0.94
N VAL A 59 10.79 -4.53 -1.65
CA VAL A 59 10.67 -4.97 -3.04
C VAL A 59 9.69 -6.15 -3.16
N ILE A 60 9.74 -7.11 -2.24
CA ILE A 60 8.77 -8.22 -2.19
C ILE A 60 7.35 -7.70 -2.03
N ALA A 61 7.13 -6.75 -1.11
CA ALA A 61 5.81 -6.15 -0.92
C ALA A 61 5.29 -5.45 -2.19
N LEU A 62 6.16 -4.70 -2.86
CA LEU A 62 5.84 -4.02 -4.11
C LEU A 62 5.53 -5.01 -5.22
N LEU A 63 6.37 -6.03 -5.41
CA LEU A 63 6.17 -7.05 -6.45
C LEU A 63 4.88 -7.85 -6.24
N LEU A 64 4.56 -8.25 -5.01
CA LEU A 64 3.33 -8.98 -4.70
C LEU A 64 2.09 -8.12 -4.99
N ASN A 65 2.06 -6.88 -4.53
CA ASN A 65 0.89 -6.01 -4.67
C ASN A 65 0.73 -5.44 -6.08
N PHE A 66 1.82 -4.96 -6.70
CA PHE A 66 1.77 -4.50 -8.10
C PHE A 66 1.61 -5.67 -9.07
N GLY A 67 2.22 -6.83 -8.80
CA GLY A 67 2.04 -8.03 -9.59
C GLY A 67 0.59 -8.50 -9.60
N MET A 68 -0.06 -8.52 -8.43
CA MET A 68 -1.48 -8.81 -8.33
C MET A 68 -2.32 -7.79 -9.11
N LEU A 69 -2.05 -6.49 -8.94
CA LEU A 69 -2.76 -5.43 -9.65
C LEU A 69 -2.57 -5.56 -11.17
N ALA A 70 -1.35 -5.83 -11.62
CA ALA A 70 -1.03 -6.03 -13.03
C ALA A 70 -1.75 -7.28 -13.60
N ALA A 71 -1.71 -8.39 -12.86
CA ALA A 71 -2.41 -9.61 -13.26
C ALA A 71 -3.92 -9.39 -13.43
N ILE A 72 -4.56 -8.65 -12.53
CA ILE A 72 -6.00 -8.38 -12.62
C ILE A 72 -6.31 -7.43 -13.78
N LYS A 73 -5.52 -6.37 -13.94
CA LYS A 73 -5.82 -5.29 -14.86
C LYS A 73 -5.43 -5.60 -16.30
N TYR A 74 -4.34 -6.35 -16.48
CA TYR A 74 -3.72 -6.57 -17.80
C TYR A 74 -3.79 -8.02 -18.30
N SER A 75 -4.41 -8.96 -17.53
CA SER A 75 -4.56 -10.35 -17.98
C SER A 75 -5.26 -10.48 -19.31
N GLY A 76 -6.34 -9.75 -19.54
CA GLY A 76 -7.07 -9.78 -20.82
C GLY A 76 -6.20 -9.30 -21.99
N PHE A 77 -5.47 -8.20 -21.79
CA PHE A 77 -4.53 -7.69 -22.81
C PHE A 77 -3.41 -8.68 -23.10
N ALA A 78 -2.81 -9.27 -22.06
CA ALA A 78 -1.73 -10.24 -22.22
C ALA A 78 -2.21 -11.50 -22.97
N ILE A 79 -3.39 -12.03 -22.64
CA ILE A 79 -3.97 -13.20 -23.31
C ILE A 79 -4.32 -12.87 -24.76
N SER A 80 -4.90 -11.70 -25.04
CA SER A 80 -5.21 -11.26 -26.40
C SER A 80 -3.95 -11.12 -27.25
N GLY A 81 -2.89 -10.51 -26.70
CA GLY A 81 -1.59 -10.40 -27.35
C GLY A 81 -0.94 -11.76 -27.63
N ALA A 82 -0.97 -12.67 -26.65
CA ALA A 82 -0.46 -14.02 -26.82
C ALA A 82 -1.21 -14.79 -27.91
N ASN A 83 -2.55 -14.68 -27.93
CA ASN A 83 -3.38 -15.31 -28.96
C ASN A 83 -3.11 -14.72 -30.36
N TYR A 84 -2.85 -13.42 -30.46
CA TYR A 84 -2.47 -12.78 -31.71
C TYR A 84 -1.15 -13.35 -32.26
N ILE A 85 -0.13 -13.48 -31.40
CA ILE A 85 1.17 -14.05 -31.76
C ILE A 85 1.02 -15.53 -32.18
N LEU A 86 0.24 -16.33 -31.42
CA LEU A 86 0.01 -17.74 -31.73
C LEU A 86 -0.65 -17.93 -33.11
N ARG A 87 -1.63 -17.08 -33.46
CA ARG A 87 -2.23 -17.06 -34.79
C ARG A 87 -1.22 -16.71 -35.88
N ALA A 88 -0.38 -15.71 -35.66
CA ALA A 88 0.65 -15.30 -36.63
C ALA A 88 1.68 -16.41 -36.91
N VAL A 89 1.96 -17.27 -35.91
CA VAL A 89 2.84 -18.45 -36.05
C VAL A 89 2.11 -19.68 -36.59
N GLY A 90 0.82 -19.57 -36.95
CA GLY A 90 0.04 -20.68 -37.53
C GLY A 90 -0.48 -21.70 -36.53
N THR A 91 -0.44 -21.41 -35.21
CA THR A 91 -0.90 -22.33 -34.18
C THR A 91 -2.41 -22.15 -33.93
N GLN A 92 -3.18 -23.24 -34.01
CA GLN A 92 -4.62 -23.20 -33.73
C GLN A 92 -4.96 -23.17 -32.21
N LYS A 93 -3.97 -23.38 -31.34
CA LYS A 93 -4.16 -23.28 -29.88
C LYS A 93 -4.38 -21.84 -29.47
N GLN A 94 -5.47 -21.59 -28.77
CA GLN A 94 -5.80 -20.29 -28.20
C GLN A 94 -6.03 -20.42 -26.70
N PHE A 95 -5.55 -19.45 -25.95
CA PHE A 95 -5.87 -19.33 -24.52
C PHE A 95 -7.29 -18.78 -24.38
N SER A 96 -8.08 -19.40 -23.51
CA SER A 96 -9.40 -18.86 -23.17
C SER A 96 -9.26 -17.51 -22.49
N LEU A 97 -10.04 -16.53 -22.93
CA LEU A 97 -10.09 -15.21 -22.30
C LEU A 97 -10.73 -15.34 -20.92
N PHE A 98 -9.88 -15.32 -19.88
CA PHE A 98 -10.33 -15.27 -18.52
C PHE A 98 -10.38 -13.80 -18.08
N THR A 99 -11.57 -13.23 -18.08
CA THR A 99 -11.77 -11.84 -17.65
C THR A 99 -11.97 -11.80 -16.15
N ILE A 100 -10.96 -11.34 -15.44
CA ILE A 100 -11.09 -11.01 -14.02
C ILE A 100 -11.76 -9.65 -13.94
N VAL A 101 -13.00 -9.60 -13.43
CA VAL A 101 -13.65 -8.32 -13.15
C VAL A 101 -12.89 -7.63 -12.02
N ALA A 102 -12.17 -6.58 -12.36
CA ALA A 102 -11.45 -5.78 -11.41
C ALA A 102 -12.41 -5.09 -10.45
N PRO A 103 -12.27 -5.26 -9.13
CA PRO A 103 -13.10 -4.55 -8.17
C PRO A 103 -12.88 -3.03 -8.25
N ILE A 104 -13.95 -2.28 -8.03
CA ILE A 104 -13.88 -0.81 -7.97
C ILE A 104 -12.87 -0.41 -6.88
N GLY A 105 -11.99 0.52 -7.21
CA GLY A 105 -11.01 1.05 -6.25
C GLY A 105 -9.76 0.19 -6.03
N ILE A 106 -9.58 -0.95 -6.74
CA ILE A 106 -8.41 -1.83 -6.55
C ILE A 106 -7.09 -1.07 -6.62
N SER A 107 -6.94 -0.15 -7.55
CA SER A 107 -5.72 0.65 -7.66
C SER A 107 -5.54 1.57 -6.45
N PHE A 108 -6.61 2.20 -5.97
CA PHE A 108 -6.55 3.16 -4.87
C PHE A 108 -6.13 2.49 -3.55
N PHE A 109 -6.79 1.41 -3.13
CA PHE A 109 -6.41 0.74 -1.89
C PHE A 109 -5.03 0.07 -1.98
N THR A 110 -4.63 -0.42 -3.17
CA THR A 110 -3.28 -0.95 -3.38
C THR A 110 -2.23 0.15 -3.23
N PHE A 111 -2.41 1.30 -3.87
CA PHE A 111 -1.48 2.43 -3.72
C PHE A 111 -1.46 2.99 -2.28
N GLN A 112 -2.61 3.01 -1.60
CA GLN A 112 -2.69 3.43 -0.20
C GLN A 112 -1.88 2.50 0.71
N ALA A 113 -2.04 1.19 0.55
CA ALA A 113 -1.27 0.20 1.29
C ALA A 113 0.24 0.25 0.97
N ILE A 114 0.60 0.46 -0.31
CA ILE A 114 1.99 0.64 -0.74
C ILE A 114 2.59 1.91 -0.15
N SER A 115 1.86 3.03 -0.15
CA SER A 115 2.31 4.27 0.49
C SER A 115 2.65 4.06 1.97
N TYR A 116 1.82 3.30 2.69
CA TYR A 116 2.06 2.96 4.08
C TYR A 116 3.36 2.18 4.29
N ILE A 117 3.61 1.11 3.53
CA ILE A 117 4.83 0.30 3.71
C ILE A 117 6.11 1.06 3.32
N ILE A 118 6.03 1.96 2.33
CA ILE A 118 7.14 2.84 1.96
C ILE A 118 7.45 3.81 3.11
N ASP A 119 6.44 4.38 3.73
CA ASP A 119 6.61 5.30 4.85
C ASP A 119 7.22 4.61 6.08
N ILE A 120 6.82 3.34 6.38
CA ILE A 120 7.47 2.51 7.41
C ILE A 120 8.93 2.21 7.05
N TYR A 121 9.21 1.82 5.80
CA TYR A 121 10.58 1.60 5.33
C TYR A 121 11.46 2.83 5.53
N GLN A 122 10.92 4.03 5.30
CA GLN A 122 11.60 5.30 5.52
C GLN A 122 11.71 5.68 7.00
N GLY A 123 11.03 4.98 7.90
CA GLY A 123 11.05 5.25 9.34
C GLY A 123 10.26 6.48 9.76
N LYS A 124 9.24 6.89 8.98
CA LYS A 124 8.44 8.07 9.30
C LYS A 124 7.55 7.88 10.52
N TYR A 125 7.07 6.67 10.74
CA TYR A 125 6.26 6.27 11.89
C TYR A 125 6.38 4.76 12.13
N ALA A 126 5.98 4.32 13.32
CA ALA A 126 5.95 2.92 13.70
C ALA A 126 4.83 2.15 12.96
N CYS A 127 5.00 0.85 12.79
CA CYS A 127 3.99 -0.01 12.19
C CYS A 127 2.75 -0.11 13.10
N GLU A 128 1.56 -0.10 12.51
CA GLU A 128 0.33 -0.42 13.24
C GLU A 128 0.34 -1.90 13.65
N LYS A 129 0.20 -2.15 14.95
CA LYS A 129 0.21 -3.50 15.52
C LYS A 129 -1.15 -4.18 15.49
N ASN A 130 -2.23 -3.39 15.40
CA ASN A 130 -3.58 -3.89 15.34
C ASN A 130 -4.00 -4.12 13.88
N PHE A 131 -4.15 -5.39 13.51
CA PHE A 131 -4.57 -5.78 12.17
C PHE A 131 -5.89 -5.15 11.74
N PHE A 132 -6.88 -5.07 12.65
CA PHE A 132 -8.20 -4.52 12.32
C PHE A 132 -8.15 -3.00 12.08
N LYS A 133 -7.33 -2.27 12.82
CA LYS A 133 -7.09 -0.84 12.56
C LYS A 133 -6.45 -0.64 11.19
N PHE A 134 -5.45 -1.43 10.86
CA PHE A 134 -4.82 -1.37 9.55
C PHE A 134 -5.79 -1.78 8.41
N ALA A 135 -6.58 -2.84 8.61
CA ALA A 135 -7.61 -3.25 7.67
C ALA A 135 -8.66 -2.16 7.43
N LEU A 136 -9.12 -1.50 8.50
CA LEU A 136 -10.03 -0.36 8.40
C LEU A 136 -9.41 0.79 7.60
N PHE A 137 -8.14 1.12 7.84
CA PHE A 137 -7.42 2.14 7.08
C PHE A 137 -7.39 1.81 5.57
N VAL A 138 -7.03 0.58 5.19
CA VAL A 138 -6.93 0.16 3.79
C VAL A 138 -8.31 0.10 3.12
N SER A 139 -9.35 -0.34 3.85
CA SER A 139 -10.71 -0.51 3.35
C SER A 139 -11.62 0.69 3.56
N PHE A 140 -11.08 1.84 3.99
CA PHE A 140 -11.89 3.03 4.29
C PHE A 140 -12.64 3.53 3.06
N PHE A 141 -13.94 3.23 3.01
CA PHE A 141 -14.78 3.35 1.82
C PHE A 141 -14.81 4.76 1.18
N PRO A 142 -14.75 5.89 1.93
CA PRO A 142 -14.77 7.21 1.30
C PRO A 142 -13.55 7.48 0.41
N GLN A 143 -12.44 6.75 0.62
CA GLN A 143 -11.21 6.91 -0.15
C GLN A 143 -11.02 5.84 -1.23
N ILE A 144 -11.67 4.67 -1.10
CA ILE A 144 -11.52 3.56 -2.05
C ILE A 144 -11.99 3.96 -3.45
N MET A 145 -13.05 4.77 -3.56
CA MET A 145 -13.67 5.03 -4.87
C MET A 145 -12.92 6.08 -5.70
N GLN A 146 -12.52 7.21 -5.14
CA GLN A 146 -11.83 8.31 -5.85
C GLN A 146 -11.25 9.39 -4.90
N GLY A 147 -10.79 9.01 -3.72
CA GLY A 147 -10.16 9.96 -2.80
C GLY A 147 -8.69 10.23 -3.11
N PRO A 148 -8.10 11.30 -2.57
CA PRO A 148 -6.66 11.42 -2.54
C PRO A 148 -6.08 10.26 -1.73
N ILE A 149 -4.92 9.72 -2.14
CA ILE A 149 -4.23 8.66 -1.42
C ILE A 149 -3.95 9.16 0.00
N GLY A 150 -4.71 8.65 0.97
CA GLY A 150 -4.60 9.02 2.37
C GLY A 150 -3.30 8.50 2.97
N ARG A 151 -2.51 9.39 3.55
CA ARG A 151 -1.34 8.96 4.32
C ARG A 151 -1.80 8.48 5.69
N TYR A 152 -1.23 7.34 6.13
CA TYR A 152 -1.59 6.71 7.39
C TYR A 152 -1.48 7.67 8.57
N ASN A 153 -0.38 8.40 8.70
CA ASN A 153 -0.13 9.33 9.80
C ASN A 153 -1.12 10.51 9.90
N ARG A 154 -1.83 10.82 8.82
CA ARG A 154 -2.86 11.88 8.80
C ARG A 154 -4.26 11.33 9.02
N LEU A 155 -4.54 10.17 8.44
CA LEU A 155 -5.89 9.59 8.50
C LEU A 155 -6.13 8.78 9.77
N ALA A 156 -5.13 8.03 10.24
CA ALA A 156 -5.27 7.11 11.37
C ALA A 156 -5.71 7.79 12.68
N PRO A 157 -5.13 8.93 13.11
CA PRO A 157 -5.58 9.60 14.33
C PRO A 157 -7.06 9.97 14.26
N THR A 158 -7.47 10.61 13.16
CA THR A 158 -8.87 11.01 12.96
C THR A 158 -9.82 9.83 12.88
N LEU A 159 -9.36 8.71 12.29
CA LEU A 159 -10.18 7.51 12.10
C LEU A 159 -10.33 6.70 13.39
N PHE A 160 -9.32 6.67 14.27
CA PHE A 160 -9.30 5.80 15.45
C PHE A 160 -9.63 6.51 16.74
N GLU A 161 -9.30 7.79 16.86
CA GLU A 161 -9.58 8.58 18.05
C GLU A 161 -10.98 9.22 18.00
N GLY A 162 -11.50 9.35 16.77
CA GLY A 162 -12.76 10.05 16.53
C GLY A 162 -12.60 11.58 16.66
N ASN A 163 -13.68 12.27 16.39
CA ASN A 163 -13.80 13.69 16.64
C ASN A 163 -15.15 13.97 17.28
N ASP A 164 -15.19 14.94 18.17
CA ASP A 164 -16.43 15.39 18.77
C ASP A 164 -17.41 15.90 17.71
N TYR A 165 -18.67 15.57 17.92
CA TYR A 165 -19.73 15.97 17.01
C TYR A 165 -19.95 17.48 17.13
N SER A 166 -19.58 18.22 16.08
CA SER A 166 -19.73 19.69 16.05
C SER A 166 -20.47 20.13 14.79
N LEU A 167 -21.55 20.85 14.97
CA LEU A 167 -22.30 21.46 13.85
C LEU A 167 -21.41 22.37 12.98
N LYS A 168 -20.45 23.06 13.57
CA LYS A 168 -19.48 23.87 12.84
C LYS A 168 -18.63 23.00 11.91
N ASN A 169 -18.15 21.85 12.37
CA ASN A 169 -17.35 20.94 11.53
C ASN A 169 -18.16 20.38 10.35
N ILE A 170 -19.45 20.11 10.56
CA ILE A 170 -20.36 19.69 9.48
C ILE A 170 -20.54 20.81 8.47
N GLN A 171 -20.81 22.03 8.91
CA GLN A 171 -20.97 23.19 8.05
C GLN A 171 -19.70 23.44 7.19
N PHE A 172 -18.51 23.43 7.80
CA PHE A 172 -17.25 23.52 7.08
C PHE A 172 -17.02 22.38 6.10
N GLY A 173 -17.40 21.15 6.47
CA GLY A 173 -17.35 19.98 5.60
C GLY A 173 -18.20 20.16 4.35
N ILE A 174 -19.45 20.58 4.51
CA ILE A 174 -20.38 20.84 3.40
C ILE A 174 -19.86 21.97 2.51
N GLN A 175 -19.37 23.07 3.10
CA GLN A 175 -18.75 24.17 2.32
C GLN A 175 -17.56 23.69 1.49
N ARG A 176 -16.68 22.85 2.05
CA ARG A 176 -15.53 22.29 1.32
C ARG A 176 -15.96 21.38 0.18
N ILE A 177 -16.98 20.56 0.39
CA ILE A 177 -17.57 19.71 -0.67
C ILE A 177 -18.13 20.61 -1.79
N GLY A 178 -18.96 21.59 -1.45
CA GLY A 178 -19.52 22.54 -2.41
C GLY A 178 -18.44 23.27 -3.21
N TRP A 179 -17.39 23.76 -2.53
CA TRP A 179 -16.25 24.41 -3.18
C TRP A 179 -15.45 23.48 -4.08
N GLY A 180 -15.29 22.20 -3.68
CA GLY A 180 -14.63 21.16 -4.49
C GLY A 180 -15.41 20.87 -5.77
N ILE A 181 -16.75 20.72 -5.67
CA ILE A 181 -17.64 20.49 -6.82
C ILE A 181 -17.60 21.71 -7.75
N PHE A 182 -17.69 22.92 -7.21
CA PHE A 182 -17.59 24.17 -7.98
C PHE A 182 -16.31 24.22 -8.81
N LYS A 183 -15.16 23.98 -8.19
CA LYS A 183 -13.88 23.94 -8.90
C LYS A 183 -13.85 22.91 -10.01
N LYS A 184 -14.38 21.70 -9.76
CA LYS A 184 -14.40 20.61 -10.75
C LYS A 184 -15.29 20.87 -11.95
N LEU A 185 -16.36 21.68 -11.78
CA LEU A 185 -17.32 21.96 -12.85
C LEU A 185 -16.95 23.20 -13.68
N ILE A 186 -16.20 24.15 -13.11
CA ILE A 186 -15.94 25.45 -13.72
C ILE A 186 -14.49 25.59 -14.19
N ILE A 187 -13.55 24.91 -13.53
CA ILE A 187 -12.13 24.86 -13.87
C ILE A 187 -11.77 23.50 -14.47
#